data_e07ded334b872b1b6f4c8e26cac39e9e
#
_entry.id   e07ded334b872b1b6f4c8e26cac39e9e
#
_cell.length_a   1.000
_cell.length_b   1.000
_cell.length_c   1.000
_cell.angle_alpha   90.00
_cell.angle_beta   90.00
_cell.angle_gamma   90.00
#
_symmetry.space_group_name_H-M   'P 1'
#
loop_
_entity.id
_entity.type
_entity.pdbx_description
1 polymer ?
#
loop_
_entity_poly.entity_id
_entity_poly.type
_entity_poly.pdbx_seq_one_letter_code
_entity_poly.pdbx_strand_id
1 'polypeptide(L)'
;MRIITESRLTAFWRVYPDAEGPLKAWRAMIRKKQYESPEEVKGDFSTASFLAGSVTVFNIGGDKYRLSVTMRYDMQKVFIRHVVTHEEYDRPSKKGQL
;
A
#
# COMPACT_ATOMS: atom_id res chain seq x y z
N MET A 1 8.22 5.56 -8.71
CA MET A 1 7.16 4.82 -9.43
C MET A 1 5.90 5.66 -9.53
N ARG A 2 5.13 5.46 -10.59
CA ARG A 2 3.86 6.17 -10.80
C ARG A 2 2.71 5.45 -10.10
N ILE A 3 1.92 6.20 -9.35
CA ILE A 3 0.77 5.63 -8.61
C ILE A 3 -0.51 5.83 -9.42
N ILE A 4 -1.24 4.74 -9.60
CA ILE A 4 -2.50 4.73 -10.35
C ILE A 4 -3.65 4.56 -9.37
N THR A 5 -4.73 5.33 -9.58
CA THR A 5 -5.95 5.30 -8.76
C THR A 5 -5.73 5.88 -7.35
N GLU A 6 -4.99 7.00 -7.28
CA GLU A 6 -4.72 7.67 -5.99
C GLU A 6 -5.99 8.16 -5.28
N SER A 7 -7.09 8.32 -6.00
CA SER A 7 -8.35 8.76 -5.41
C SER A 7 -8.83 7.83 -4.29
N ARG A 8 -8.43 6.56 -4.31
CA ARG A 8 -8.77 5.62 -3.23
C ARG A 8 -8.08 6.00 -1.91
N LEU A 9 -6.89 6.57 -1.98
CA LEU A 9 -6.19 7.04 -0.79
C LEU A 9 -6.93 8.22 -0.18
N THR A 10 -7.30 9.19 -1.00
CA THR A 10 -8.04 10.37 -0.55
C THR A 10 -9.40 9.99 0.04
N ALA A 11 -10.13 9.10 -0.63
CA ALA A 11 -11.41 8.64 -0.14
C ALA A 11 -11.30 7.98 1.23
N PHE A 12 -10.21 7.22 1.45
CA PHE A 12 -10.00 6.55 2.72
C PHE A 12 -9.73 7.54 3.86
N TRP A 13 -8.83 8.51 3.65
CA TRP A 13 -8.49 9.42 4.74
C TRP A 13 -9.59 10.45 5.05
N ARG A 14 -10.57 10.61 4.16
CA ARG A 14 -11.76 11.41 4.49
C ARG A 14 -12.60 10.74 5.56
N VAL A 15 -12.60 9.40 5.59
CA VAL A 15 -13.30 8.61 6.60
C VAL A 15 -12.42 8.41 7.83
N TYR A 16 -11.11 8.22 7.62
CA TYR A 16 -10.13 7.99 8.69
C TYR A 16 -9.05 9.09 8.61
N PRO A 17 -9.31 10.27 9.20
CA PRO A 17 -8.40 11.42 9.04
C PRO A 17 -6.97 11.18 9.51
N ASP A 18 -6.76 10.32 10.49
CA ASP A 18 -5.42 9.99 10.97
C ASP A 18 -4.60 9.15 9.98
N ALA A 19 -5.23 8.65 8.92
CA ALA A 19 -4.52 7.96 7.85
C ALA A 19 -3.90 8.91 6.84
N GLU A 20 -4.29 10.18 6.82
CA GLU A 20 -3.83 11.12 5.80
C GLU A 20 -2.32 11.31 5.82
N GLY A 21 -1.74 11.62 6.99
CA GLY A 21 -0.30 11.82 7.11
C GLY A 21 0.50 10.61 6.67
N PRO A 22 0.23 9.42 7.24
CA PRO A 22 0.94 8.20 6.83
C PRO A 22 0.77 7.83 5.36
N LEU A 23 -0.42 8.01 4.78
CA LEU A 23 -0.63 7.72 3.37
C LEU A 23 0.11 8.70 2.46
N LYS A 24 0.16 9.98 2.84
CA LYS A 24 0.93 10.97 2.10
C LYS A 24 2.42 10.68 2.18
N ALA A 25 2.92 10.23 3.33
CA ALA A 25 4.32 9.86 3.48
C ALA A 25 4.67 8.67 2.58
N TRP A 26 3.83 7.64 2.56
CA TRP A 26 3.99 6.49 1.68
C TRP A 26 4.00 6.93 0.21
N ARG A 27 3.05 7.77 -0.18
CA ARG A 27 2.94 8.28 -1.54
C ARG A 27 4.19 9.02 -1.98
N ALA A 28 4.73 9.87 -1.10
CA ALA A 28 5.92 10.65 -1.41
C ALA A 28 7.13 9.74 -1.65
N MET A 29 7.32 8.70 -0.85
CA MET A 29 8.43 7.77 -1.02
C MET A 29 8.29 6.97 -2.31
N ILE A 30 7.11 6.47 -2.62
CA ILE A 30 6.87 5.69 -3.83
C ILE A 30 7.12 6.53 -5.08
N ARG A 31 6.63 7.77 -5.09
CA ARG A 31 6.81 8.67 -6.25
C ARG A 31 8.26 9.05 -6.47
N LYS A 32 9.02 9.19 -5.39
CA LYS A 32 10.39 9.69 -5.44
C LYS A 32 11.37 8.66 -5.97
N LYS A 33 11.11 7.38 -5.74
CA LYS A 33 12.07 6.31 -6.04
C LYS A 33 11.61 5.42 -7.19
N GLN A 34 12.61 4.72 -7.76
CA GLN A 34 12.38 3.63 -8.71
C GLN A 34 12.75 2.34 -7.98
N TYR A 35 11.77 1.50 -7.71
CA TYR A 35 12.01 0.20 -7.10
C TYR A 35 12.06 -0.85 -8.20
N GLU A 36 13.10 -1.66 -8.18
CA GLU A 36 13.31 -2.68 -9.19
C GLU A 36 12.91 -4.08 -8.73
N SER A 37 12.72 -4.25 -7.42
CA SER A 37 12.45 -5.57 -6.84
C SER A 37 11.75 -5.45 -5.51
N PRO A 38 11.08 -6.54 -5.05
CA PRO A 38 10.50 -6.57 -3.69
C PRO A 38 11.53 -6.32 -2.60
N GLU A 39 12.77 -6.78 -2.79
CA GLU A 39 13.83 -6.59 -1.81
C GLU A 39 14.12 -5.11 -1.59
N GLU A 40 14.12 -4.31 -2.65
CA GLU A 40 14.33 -2.87 -2.54
C GLU A 40 13.18 -2.19 -1.80
N VAL A 41 11.96 -2.63 -2.06
CA VAL A 41 10.78 -2.14 -1.35
C VAL A 41 10.90 -2.46 0.14
N LYS A 42 11.30 -3.68 0.46
CA LYS A 42 11.45 -4.15 1.84
C LYS A 42 12.50 -3.33 2.60
N GLY A 43 13.52 -2.84 1.89
CA GLY A 43 14.54 -1.99 2.49
C GLY A 43 13.99 -0.68 3.05
N ASP A 44 13.00 -0.09 2.38
CA ASP A 44 12.37 1.15 2.84
C ASP A 44 11.11 0.91 3.66
N PHE A 45 10.44 -0.22 3.47
CA PHE A 45 9.20 -0.57 4.15
C PHE A 45 9.36 -1.96 4.78
N SER A 46 10.03 -2.00 5.93
CA SER A 46 10.44 -3.26 6.56
C SER A 46 9.29 -4.18 6.93
N THR A 47 8.09 -3.63 7.15
CA THR A 47 6.91 -4.42 7.52
C THR A 47 6.04 -4.80 6.32
N ALA A 48 6.46 -4.47 5.11
CA ALA A 48 5.70 -4.83 3.91
C ALA A 48 5.63 -6.34 3.74
N SER A 49 4.47 -6.82 3.30
CA SER A 49 4.24 -8.23 3.01
C SER A 49 4.02 -8.41 1.52
N PHE A 50 4.62 -9.46 0.96
CA PHE A 50 4.53 -9.74 -0.47
C PHE A 50 3.69 -10.99 -0.68
N LEU A 51 2.55 -10.83 -1.37
CA LEU A 51 1.59 -11.90 -1.60
C LEU A 51 1.67 -12.36 -3.06
N ALA A 52 1.00 -13.46 -3.36
CA ALA A 52 0.93 -13.97 -4.73
C ALA A 52 0.26 -12.95 -5.66
N GLY A 53 0.59 -13.01 -6.96
CA GLY A 53 0.01 -12.12 -7.96
C GLY A 53 0.57 -10.71 -7.94
N SER A 54 1.80 -10.54 -7.49
CA SER A 54 2.48 -9.23 -7.43
C SER A 54 1.81 -8.23 -6.49
N VAL A 55 1.05 -8.72 -5.51
CA VAL A 55 0.39 -7.88 -4.51
C VAL A 55 1.34 -7.62 -3.36
N THR A 56 1.48 -6.35 -2.98
CA THR A 56 2.25 -5.94 -1.81
C THR A 56 1.30 -5.26 -0.83
N VAL A 57 1.44 -5.58 0.47
CA VAL A 57 0.62 -4.98 1.52
C VAL A 57 1.54 -4.18 2.44
N PHE A 58 1.23 -2.90 2.58
CA PHE A 58 1.97 -1.98 3.43
C PHE A 58 1.19 -1.71 4.72
N ASN A 59 1.92 -1.66 5.83
CA ASN A 59 1.35 -1.16 7.09
C ASN A 59 1.37 0.36 7.05
N ILE A 60 0.23 0.97 7.37
CA ILE A 60 0.09 2.42 7.36
C ILE A 60 -0.32 2.87 8.77
N GLY A 61 0.32 3.95 9.26
CA GLY A 61 0.05 4.45 10.60
C GLY A 61 0.46 3.46 11.68
N GLY A 62 1.66 2.89 11.56
CA GLY A 62 2.10 1.79 12.39
C GLY A 62 1.41 0.52 11.94
N ASP A 63 0.43 0.04 12.68
CA ASP A 63 -0.33 -1.14 12.31
C ASP A 63 -1.85 -0.90 12.22
N LYS A 64 -2.26 0.38 12.18
CA LYS A 64 -3.68 0.72 12.16
C LYS A 64 -4.37 0.35 10.87
N TYR A 65 -3.70 0.55 9.74
CA TYR A 65 -4.27 0.37 8.41
C TYR A 65 -3.38 -0.49 7.55
N ARG A 66 -3.99 -1.08 6.51
CA ARG A 66 -3.27 -1.87 5.51
C ARG A 66 -3.59 -1.32 4.13
N LEU A 67 -2.55 -1.10 3.33
CA LEU A 67 -2.68 -0.64 1.95
C LEU A 67 -2.18 -1.76 1.05
N SER A 68 -3.06 -2.31 0.22
CA SER A 68 -2.66 -3.32 -0.75
C SER A 68 -2.57 -2.71 -2.14
N VAL A 69 -1.50 -3.06 -2.85
CA VAL A 69 -1.23 -2.55 -4.18
C VAL A 69 -0.72 -3.67 -5.07
N THR A 70 -0.87 -3.50 -6.38
CA THR A 70 -0.16 -4.34 -7.35
C THR A 70 1.05 -3.52 -7.82
N MET A 71 2.25 -4.08 -7.66
CA MET A 71 3.48 -3.41 -8.10
C MET A 71 3.97 -4.01 -9.40
N ARG A 72 4.05 -3.19 -10.42
CA ARG A 72 4.58 -3.58 -11.72
C ARG A 72 5.95 -2.93 -11.88
N TYR A 73 6.99 -3.69 -11.52
CA TYR A 73 8.37 -3.21 -11.57
C TYR A 73 8.81 -2.95 -13.01
N ASP A 74 8.34 -3.77 -13.94
CA ASP A 74 8.65 -3.62 -15.36
C ASP A 74 8.11 -2.31 -15.96
N MET A 75 6.98 -1.83 -15.43
CA MET A 75 6.34 -0.61 -15.92
C MET A 75 6.55 0.59 -14.99
N GLN A 76 7.17 0.37 -13.84
CA GLN A 76 7.33 1.39 -12.80
C GLN A 76 5.99 2.01 -12.40
N LYS A 77 4.96 1.15 -12.24
CA LYS A 77 3.62 1.56 -11.84
C LYS A 77 3.16 0.81 -10.61
N VAL A 78 2.40 1.50 -9.76
CA VAL A 78 1.80 0.94 -8.56
C VAL A 78 0.29 1.19 -8.64
N PHE A 79 -0.47 0.11 -8.68
CA PHE A 79 -1.94 0.17 -8.76
C PHE A 79 -2.52 0.00 -7.37
N ILE A 80 -3.24 1.02 -6.89
CA ILE A 80 -3.90 0.94 -5.58
C ILE A 80 -5.06 -0.06 -5.67
N ARG A 81 -5.06 -1.06 -4.79
CA ARG A 81 -6.13 -2.06 -4.74
C ARG A 81 -7.13 -1.74 -3.64
N HIS A 82 -6.68 -1.80 -2.39
CA HIS A 82 -7.55 -1.59 -1.24
C HIS A 82 -6.82 -0.86 -0.14
N VAL A 83 -7.54 0.00 0.60
CA VAL A 83 -7.08 0.54 1.87
C VAL A 83 -8.10 0.09 2.90
N VAL A 84 -7.66 -0.61 3.93
CA VAL A 84 -8.55 -1.18 4.93
C VAL A 84 -7.99 -0.97 6.32
N THR A 85 -8.84 -1.14 7.34
CA THR A 85 -8.38 -1.13 8.72
C THR A 85 -7.66 -2.44 9.02
N HIS A 86 -6.84 -2.41 10.08
CA HIS A 86 -6.18 -3.62 10.58
C HIS A 86 -7.19 -4.73 10.85
N GLU A 87 -8.32 -4.40 11.46
CA GLU A 87 -9.36 -5.37 11.79
C GLU A 87 -9.97 -5.99 10.54
N GLU A 88 -10.24 -5.18 9.52
CA GLU A 88 -10.77 -5.70 8.26
C GLU A 88 -9.78 -6.63 7.56
N TYR A 89 -8.49 -6.26 7.58
CA TYR A 89 -7.47 -7.08 6.96
C TYR A 89 -7.35 -8.45 7.63
N ASP A 90 -7.50 -8.50 8.95
CA ASP A 90 -7.35 -9.75 9.71
C ASP A 90 -8.55 -10.68 9.59
N ARG A 91 -9.68 -10.23 9.01
CA ARG A 91 -10.83 -11.10 8.78
C ARG A 91 -10.50 -12.13 7.70
N PRO A 92 -10.68 -13.44 7.97
CA PRO A 92 -10.34 -14.46 6.97
C PRO A 92 -11.01 -14.27 5.61
N SER A 93 -12.24 -13.75 5.60
CA SER A 93 -12.98 -13.51 4.36
C SER A 93 -12.38 -12.37 3.53
N LYS A 94 -11.58 -11.49 4.12
CA LYS A 94 -10.98 -10.35 3.43
C LYS A 94 -9.55 -10.60 2.97
N LYS A 95 -8.79 -11.42 3.71
CA LYS A 95 -7.37 -11.66 3.40
C LYS A 95 -7.15 -12.16 1.97
N GLY A 96 -8.02 -13.03 1.49
CA GLY A 96 -7.91 -13.57 0.14
C GLY A 96 -8.37 -12.62 -0.96
N GLN A 97 -8.96 -11.48 -0.61
CA GLN A 97 -9.51 -10.52 -1.56
C GLN A 97 -8.64 -9.29 -1.78
N LEU A 98 -7.61 -9.12 -0.99
CA LEU A 98 -6.73 -7.93 -1.06
C LEU A 98 -5.65 -8.02 -2.12
#